data_edee7e36962f0f8e6a4c4145298bea09
#
_entry.id   edee7e36962f0f8e6a4c4145298bea09
#
_cell.length_a   1.000
_cell.length_b   1.000
_cell.length_c   1.000
_cell.angle_alpha   90.00
_cell.angle_beta   90.00
_cell.angle_gamma   90.00
#
_symmetry.space_group_name_H-M   'P 1'
#
loop_
_entity.id
_entity.type
_entity.pdbx_description
1 polymer ?
#
loop_
_entity_poly.entity_id
_entity_poly.type
_entity_poly.pdbx_seq_one_letter_code
_entity_poly.pdbx_strand_id
1 'polypeptide(L)'
;SDIEIAQECEMLPITQIAEKAGIDDKYLEQYGKYKAKIDYNLLKESDKKDGKLILVTAINPTPAGEGKTTTTVGLADGMQRLGKSVMVALREPSLGPVFGVKGGAAGGGYAQVVPMEDINLHFTGDFHAIGAANNLLAAMIDNHIFQGNALNIDPRKITWRRCVDMNDRQLRNVVDGLGGRTNGMPREDGYDITVASEIMAVLCLSLIHI
;
A
#
# COMPACT_ATOMS: atom_id res chain seq x y z
N SER A 1 -6.00 14.50 20.29
CA SER A 1 -5.78 14.24 18.83
C SER A 1 -5.80 12.75 18.55
N ASP A 2 -5.89 12.35 17.28
CA ASP A 2 -5.92 10.94 16.88
C ASP A 2 -4.64 10.20 17.33
N ILE A 3 -3.49 10.87 17.29
CA ILE A 3 -2.24 10.28 17.73
C ILE A 3 -2.18 10.10 19.26
N GLU A 4 -2.73 10.99 20.04
CA GLU A 4 -2.80 10.85 21.50
C GLU A 4 -3.67 9.64 21.86
N ILE A 5 -4.82 9.47 21.20
CA ILE A 5 -5.70 8.31 21.40
C ILE A 5 -4.97 7.01 21.03
N ALA A 6 -4.21 7.01 19.92
CA ALA A 6 -3.44 5.84 19.50
C ALA A 6 -2.33 5.49 20.50
N GLN A 7 -1.64 6.49 21.03
CA GLN A 7 -0.54 6.31 22.00
C GLN A 7 -1.01 5.89 23.39
N GLU A 8 -2.22 6.29 23.79
CA GLU A 8 -2.86 5.86 25.06
C GLU A 8 -3.42 4.44 24.98
N CYS A 9 -3.53 3.85 23.78
CA CYS A 9 -4.10 2.52 23.58
C CYS A 9 -3.15 1.43 24.10
N GLU A 10 -3.64 0.56 24.98
CA GLU A 10 -2.92 -0.65 25.39
C GLU A 10 -3.00 -1.69 24.27
N MET A 11 -1.89 -1.86 23.54
CA MET A 11 -1.80 -2.78 22.41
C MET A 11 -1.52 -4.21 22.84
N LEU A 12 -2.26 -5.16 22.29
CA LEU A 12 -1.96 -6.58 22.42
C LEU A 12 -0.85 -7.01 21.43
N PRO A 13 0.00 -7.96 21.80
CA PRO A 13 0.94 -8.58 20.87
C PRO A 13 0.23 -9.14 19.64
N ILE A 14 0.87 -9.06 18.47
CA ILE A 14 0.27 -9.50 17.21
C ILE A 14 -0.06 -11.01 17.20
N THR A 15 0.67 -11.81 17.94
CA THR A 15 0.39 -13.24 18.13
C THR A 15 -0.96 -13.48 18.79
N GLN A 16 -1.33 -12.68 19.80
CA GLN A 16 -2.64 -12.76 20.44
C GLN A 16 -3.78 -12.28 19.51
N ILE A 17 -3.50 -11.30 18.65
CA ILE A 17 -4.47 -10.86 17.64
C ILE A 17 -4.68 -11.96 16.59
N ALA A 18 -3.60 -12.62 16.15
CA ALA A 18 -3.68 -13.74 15.23
C ALA A 18 -4.47 -14.93 15.81
N GLU A 19 -4.23 -15.27 17.08
CA GLU A 19 -4.99 -16.29 17.79
C GLU A 19 -6.50 -15.95 17.82
N LYS A 20 -6.87 -14.71 18.15
CA LYS A 20 -8.27 -14.24 18.09
C LYS A 20 -8.87 -14.35 16.70
N ALA A 21 -8.07 -14.14 15.65
CA ALA A 21 -8.48 -14.28 14.26
C ALA A 21 -8.54 -15.76 13.80
N GLY A 22 -8.06 -16.69 14.64
CA GLY A 22 -7.95 -18.10 14.31
C GLY A 22 -6.89 -18.37 13.24
N ILE A 23 -5.79 -17.63 13.26
CA ILE A 23 -4.61 -17.78 12.42
C ILE A 23 -3.51 -18.43 13.25
N ASP A 24 -3.01 -19.58 12.79
CA ASP A 24 -1.92 -20.29 13.44
C ASP A 24 -0.60 -19.52 13.33
N ASP A 25 0.21 -19.53 14.38
CA ASP A 25 1.49 -18.84 14.46
C ASP A 25 2.48 -19.25 13.36
N LYS A 26 2.38 -20.48 12.84
CA LYS A 26 3.19 -20.98 11.71
C LYS A 26 3.04 -20.15 10.43
N TYR A 27 1.95 -19.37 10.29
CA TYR A 27 1.71 -18.51 9.15
C TYR A 27 2.12 -17.05 9.40
N LEU A 28 2.69 -16.73 10.58
CA LEU A 28 3.05 -15.37 10.93
C LEU A 28 4.54 -15.11 10.71
N GLU A 29 4.85 -14.11 9.91
CA GLU A 29 6.17 -13.49 9.85
C GLU A 29 6.10 -12.17 10.64
N GLN A 30 6.64 -12.17 11.84
CA GLN A 30 6.53 -11.03 12.77
C GLN A 30 7.47 -9.90 12.40
N TYR A 31 6.94 -8.69 12.37
CA TYR A 31 7.65 -7.42 12.21
C TYR A 31 7.59 -6.64 13.53
N GLY A 32 8.38 -7.07 14.50
CA GLY A 32 8.31 -6.57 15.87
C GLY A 32 7.11 -7.15 16.64
N LYS A 33 6.71 -6.48 17.73
CA LYS A 33 5.70 -7.01 18.67
C LYS A 33 4.27 -6.89 18.18
N TYR A 34 3.98 -5.91 17.32
CA TYR A 34 2.61 -5.47 17.02
C TYR A 34 2.21 -5.58 15.54
N LYS A 35 3.08 -6.12 14.69
CA LYS A 35 2.85 -6.29 13.26
C LYS A 35 3.31 -7.67 12.78
N ALA A 36 2.66 -8.20 11.76
CA ALA A 36 3.10 -9.41 11.08
C ALA A 36 2.61 -9.43 9.63
N LYS A 37 3.30 -10.18 8.78
CA LYS A 37 2.78 -10.67 7.51
C LYS A 37 2.16 -12.04 7.72
N ILE A 38 1.24 -12.40 6.83
CA ILE A 38 0.59 -13.71 6.82
C ILE A 38 1.05 -14.46 5.58
N ASP A 39 1.57 -15.68 5.78
CA ASP A 39 1.98 -16.55 4.69
C ASP A 39 0.77 -16.94 3.82
N TYR A 40 0.90 -16.80 2.51
CA TYR A 40 -0.11 -17.18 1.52
C TYR A 40 -0.49 -18.66 1.54
N ASN A 41 0.33 -19.51 2.10
CA ASN A 41 -0.02 -20.92 2.27
C ASN A 41 -1.26 -21.13 3.15
N LEU A 42 -1.58 -20.17 4.02
CA LEU A 42 -2.84 -20.17 4.76
C LEU A 42 -4.05 -20.33 3.84
N LEU A 43 -4.07 -19.67 2.67
CA LEU A 43 -5.19 -19.78 1.71
C LEU A 43 -5.31 -21.18 1.09
N LYS A 44 -4.17 -21.87 0.91
CA LYS A 44 -4.14 -23.21 0.32
C LYS A 44 -4.50 -24.30 1.33
N GLU A 45 -4.19 -24.07 2.59
CA GLU A 45 -4.36 -25.03 3.67
C GLU A 45 -5.65 -24.84 4.49
N SER A 46 -6.39 -23.75 4.21
CA SER A 46 -7.62 -23.44 4.94
C SER A 46 -8.84 -24.10 4.32
N ASP A 47 -9.54 -24.90 5.12
CA ASP A 47 -10.85 -25.49 4.78
C ASP A 47 -12.03 -24.61 5.23
N LYS A 48 -11.76 -23.38 5.73
CA LYS A 48 -12.79 -22.46 6.21
C LYS A 48 -13.64 -21.98 5.04
N LYS A 49 -14.95 -21.91 5.24
CA LYS A 49 -15.87 -21.31 4.28
C LYS A 49 -15.66 -19.79 4.22
N ASP A 50 -15.87 -19.23 3.03
CA ASP A 50 -15.84 -17.79 2.83
C ASP A 50 -16.82 -17.06 3.74
N GLY A 51 -16.36 -15.95 4.31
CA GLY A 51 -17.18 -15.02 5.07
C GLY A 51 -18.06 -14.15 4.17
N LYS A 52 -18.91 -13.35 4.78
CA LYS A 52 -19.66 -12.33 4.06
C LYS A 52 -18.78 -11.12 3.83
N LEU A 53 -18.63 -10.71 2.58
CA LEU A 53 -17.88 -9.51 2.21
C LEU A 53 -18.79 -8.27 2.27
N ILE A 54 -18.34 -7.25 3.00
CA ILE A 54 -18.98 -5.94 3.07
C ILE A 54 -18.02 -4.91 2.50
N LEU A 55 -18.36 -4.31 1.36
CA LEU A 55 -17.56 -3.26 0.74
C LEU A 55 -18.00 -1.89 1.27
N VAL A 56 -17.03 -1.16 1.85
CA VAL A 56 -17.20 0.25 2.23
C VAL A 56 -16.49 1.12 1.19
N THR A 57 -17.25 1.92 0.47
CA THR A 57 -16.74 2.76 -0.61
C THR A 57 -17.40 4.14 -0.60
N ALA A 58 -16.95 5.03 -1.47
CA ALA A 58 -17.57 6.34 -1.70
C ALA A 58 -17.86 6.54 -3.18
N ILE A 59 -18.93 7.25 -3.48
CA ILE A 59 -19.37 7.53 -4.87
C ILE A 59 -18.41 8.50 -5.53
N ASN A 60 -18.04 9.60 -4.84
CA ASN A 60 -17.16 10.64 -5.36
C ASN A 60 -16.04 10.93 -4.36
N PRO A 61 -14.82 11.23 -4.84
CA PRO A 61 -13.76 11.75 -3.99
C PRO A 61 -14.05 13.17 -3.55
N THR A 62 -13.68 13.51 -2.33
CA THR A 62 -13.72 14.88 -1.79
C THR A 62 -12.35 15.35 -1.32
N PRO A 63 -12.07 16.66 -1.29
CA PRO A 63 -10.78 17.16 -0.80
C PRO A 63 -10.48 16.77 0.65
N ALA A 64 -11.51 16.72 1.49
CA ALA A 64 -11.39 16.38 2.92
C ALA A 64 -11.32 14.87 3.20
N GLY A 65 -11.55 14.03 2.18
CA GLY A 65 -11.74 12.59 2.34
C GLY A 65 -13.19 12.23 2.71
N GLU A 66 -13.57 10.98 2.54
CA GLU A 66 -14.95 10.49 2.67
C GLU A 66 -15.17 9.64 3.93
N GLY A 67 -14.15 9.49 4.76
CA GLY A 67 -14.24 8.71 5.99
C GLY A 67 -14.40 7.19 5.81
N LYS A 68 -14.02 6.64 4.64
CA LYS A 68 -14.13 5.20 4.35
C LYS A 68 -13.49 4.33 5.43
N THR A 69 -12.25 4.64 5.80
CA THR A 69 -11.49 3.86 6.79
C THR A 69 -12.13 3.95 8.17
N THR A 70 -12.46 5.16 8.63
CA THR A 70 -13.12 5.39 9.93
C THR A 70 -14.47 4.66 10.00
N THR A 71 -15.25 4.71 8.91
CA THR A 71 -16.53 3.97 8.82
C THR A 71 -16.31 2.46 8.86
N THR A 72 -15.29 1.96 8.16
CA THR A 72 -14.98 0.51 8.14
C THR A 72 -14.58 0.00 9.52
N VAL A 73 -13.70 0.72 10.20
CA VAL A 73 -13.25 0.35 11.55
C VAL A 73 -14.41 0.46 12.55
N GLY A 74 -15.15 1.57 12.54
CA GLY A 74 -16.31 1.75 13.43
C GLY A 74 -17.42 0.72 13.21
N LEU A 75 -17.66 0.30 11.96
CA LEU A 75 -18.59 -0.78 11.65
C LEU A 75 -18.11 -2.11 12.22
N ALA A 76 -16.81 -2.42 12.07
CA ALA A 76 -16.24 -3.65 12.62
C ALA A 76 -16.32 -3.68 14.15
N ASP A 77 -15.97 -2.59 14.81
CA ASP A 77 -16.09 -2.46 16.27
C ASP A 77 -17.56 -2.66 16.74
N GLY A 78 -18.50 -2.04 16.04
CA GLY A 78 -19.92 -2.21 16.32
C GLY A 78 -20.38 -3.66 16.15
N MET A 79 -19.95 -4.33 15.08
CA MET A 79 -20.26 -5.74 14.84
C MET A 79 -19.64 -6.66 15.91
N GLN A 80 -18.40 -6.39 16.31
CA GLN A 80 -17.73 -7.15 17.36
C GLN A 80 -18.47 -7.03 18.70
N ARG A 81 -18.94 -5.83 19.06
CA ARG A 81 -19.76 -5.61 20.27
C ARG A 81 -21.09 -6.36 20.23
N LEU A 82 -21.61 -6.63 19.04
CA LEU A 82 -22.78 -7.48 18.83
C LEU A 82 -22.45 -8.98 18.79
N GLY A 83 -21.23 -9.36 19.15
CA GLY A 83 -20.78 -10.76 19.19
C GLY A 83 -20.55 -11.39 17.81
N LYS A 84 -20.37 -10.59 16.75
CA LYS A 84 -20.07 -11.09 15.42
C LYS A 84 -18.56 -11.29 15.27
N SER A 85 -18.17 -12.37 14.60
CA SER A 85 -16.80 -12.54 14.11
C SER A 85 -16.60 -11.63 12.91
N VAL A 86 -15.65 -10.71 12.99
CA VAL A 86 -15.40 -9.71 11.95
C VAL A 86 -13.89 -9.50 11.79
N MET A 87 -13.48 -9.27 10.55
CA MET A 87 -12.13 -8.88 10.20
C MET A 87 -12.20 -7.70 9.23
N VAL A 88 -11.33 -6.72 9.40
CA VAL A 88 -11.21 -5.58 8.47
C VAL A 88 -10.07 -5.81 7.50
N ALA A 89 -10.29 -5.44 6.24
CA ALA A 89 -9.26 -5.36 5.21
C ALA A 89 -9.16 -3.91 4.76
N LEU A 90 -8.10 -3.23 5.14
CA LEU A 90 -7.87 -1.82 4.84
C LEU A 90 -6.75 -1.69 3.82
N ARG A 91 -6.81 -0.60 3.04
CA ARG A 91 -5.71 -0.27 2.14
C ARG A 91 -4.53 0.26 2.94
N GLU A 92 -3.34 -0.24 2.67
CA GLU A 92 -2.11 0.33 3.21
C GLU A 92 -1.97 1.79 2.73
N PRO A 93 -1.60 2.75 3.62
CA PRO A 93 -1.42 4.14 3.24
C PRO A 93 -0.08 4.35 2.55
N SER A 94 -0.06 5.30 1.63
CA SER A 94 1.19 5.94 1.19
C SER A 94 1.69 6.91 2.26
N LEU A 95 2.92 7.41 2.12
CA LEU A 95 3.47 8.48 2.96
C LEU A 95 2.73 9.82 2.82
N GLY A 96 1.83 9.95 1.83
CA GLY A 96 1.06 11.16 1.58
C GLY A 96 0.26 11.73 2.76
N PRO A 97 -0.34 10.92 3.65
CA PRO A 97 -1.04 11.41 4.84
C PRO A 97 -0.15 12.21 5.80
N VAL A 98 1.16 11.99 5.80
CA VAL A 98 2.12 12.71 6.67
C VAL A 98 2.22 14.19 6.29
N PHE A 99 1.90 14.56 5.05
CA PHE A 99 2.05 15.92 4.52
C PHE A 99 0.76 16.72 4.43
N GLY A 100 -0.38 16.21 4.84
CA GLY A 100 -1.60 16.97 4.65
C GLY A 100 -2.88 16.42 5.23
N VAL A 101 -3.97 17.03 4.80
CA VAL A 101 -5.34 16.90 5.30
C VAL A 101 -6.01 15.57 4.94
N LYS A 102 -5.35 14.69 4.17
CA LYS A 102 -5.87 13.34 3.91
C LYS A 102 -5.79 12.52 5.18
N GLY A 103 -6.92 11.98 5.61
CA GLY A 103 -6.98 11.05 6.73
C GLY A 103 -6.04 9.87 6.53
N GLY A 104 -5.36 9.45 7.60
CA GLY A 104 -4.53 8.27 7.61
C GLY A 104 -5.35 7.02 7.30
N ALA A 105 -4.72 5.94 6.83
CA ALA A 105 -5.41 4.68 6.62
C ALA A 105 -5.67 3.93 7.93
N ALA A 106 -5.21 4.43 9.05
CA ALA A 106 -5.48 3.88 10.37
C ALA A 106 -6.90 4.20 10.92
N GLY A 107 -7.65 5.09 10.26
CA GLY A 107 -8.92 5.59 10.79
C GLY A 107 -8.78 6.92 11.52
N GLY A 108 -9.70 7.24 12.45
CA GLY A 108 -9.67 8.48 13.22
C GLY A 108 -10.50 8.39 14.50
N GLY A 109 -10.21 9.26 15.46
CA GLY A 109 -10.81 9.23 16.78
C GLY A 109 -10.59 7.88 17.46
N TYR A 110 -11.64 7.31 18.03
CA TYR A 110 -11.61 5.96 18.62
C TYR A 110 -11.79 4.83 17.59
N ALA A 111 -12.13 5.15 16.34
CA ALA A 111 -12.24 4.17 15.26
C ALA A 111 -10.89 4.10 14.50
N GLN A 112 -9.87 3.58 15.17
CA GLN A 112 -8.50 3.47 14.65
C GLN A 112 -7.97 2.04 14.73
N VAL A 113 -6.98 1.77 13.85
CA VAL A 113 -6.09 0.60 13.93
C VAL A 113 -4.73 1.08 14.44
N VAL A 114 -4.19 0.39 15.41
CA VAL A 114 -2.87 0.67 16.00
C VAL A 114 -1.87 -0.45 15.68
N PRO A 115 -0.57 -0.18 15.59
CA PRO A 115 0.14 1.10 15.81
C PRO A 115 -0.02 2.07 14.64
N MET A 116 -0.59 3.25 14.88
CA MET A 116 -0.91 4.23 13.84
C MET A 116 0.33 4.77 13.13
N GLU A 117 1.38 5.11 13.88
CA GLU A 117 2.62 5.65 13.33
C GLU A 117 3.30 4.65 12.39
N ASP A 118 3.41 3.41 12.79
CA ASP A 118 4.02 2.36 11.97
C ASP A 118 3.22 2.09 10.69
N ILE A 119 1.88 2.11 10.79
CA ILE A 119 0.99 1.91 9.63
C ILE A 119 1.17 3.05 8.62
N ASN A 120 1.36 4.27 9.09
CA ASN A 120 1.52 5.45 8.23
C ASN A 120 2.95 5.65 7.70
N LEU A 121 3.95 4.92 8.23
CA LEU A 121 5.37 5.06 7.92
C LEU A 121 5.97 3.73 7.43
N HIS A 122 5.66 3.33 6.20
CA HIS A 122 6.18 2.11 5.55
C HIS A 122 5.89 0.79 6.28
N PHE A 123 4.86 0.70 7.01
CA PHE A 123 4.29 -0.44 7.73
C PHE A 123 5.17 -1.72 7.79
N THR A 124 5.25 -2.52 6.73
CA THR A 124 6.12 -3.71 6.60
C THR A 124 7.11 -3.60 5.43
N GLY A 125 7.21 -2.44 4.79
CA GLY A 125 8.18 -2.15 3.73
C GLY A 125 7.77 -2.61 2.32
N ASP A 126 6.55 -3.08 2.11
CA ASP A 126 6.11 -3.60 0.80
C ASP A 126 6.06 -2.51 -0.27
N PHE A 127 5.58 -1.32 0.06
CA PHE A 127 5.58 -0.20 -0.89
C PHE A 127 7.00 0.23 -1.28
N HIS A 128 7.94 0.14 -0.37
CA HIS A 128 9.33 0.40 -0.68
C HIS A 128 9.89 -0.62 -1.67
N ALA A 129 9.60 -1.90 -1.47
CA ALA A 129 10.00 -2.98 -2.39
C ALA A 129 9.34 -2.84 -3.76
N ILE A 130 8.05 -2.51 -3.81
CA ILE A 130 7.30 -2.26 -5.06
C ILE A 130 7.89 -1.07 -5.81
N GLY A 131 8.19 0.03 -5.10
CA GLY A 131 8.83 1.20 -5.69
C GLY A 131 10.19 0.87 -6.30
N ALA A 132 11.02 0.09 -5.60
CA ALA A 132 12.30 -0.36 -6.10
C ALA A 132 12.16 -1.22 -7.37
N ALA A 133 11.22 -2.17 -7.39
CA ALA A 133 10.96 -3.03 -8.55
C ALA A 133 10.47 -2.23 -9.76
N ASN A 134 9.53 -1.31 -9.57
CA ASN A 134 8.99 -0.46 -10.63
C ASN A 134 10.07 0.44 -11.24
N ASN A 135 10.89 1.06 -10.40
CA ASN A 135 11.93 1.97 -10.85
C ASN A 135 13.10 1.23 -11.48
N LEU A 136 13.37 0.00 -11.06
CA LEU A 136 14.37 -0.85 -11.73
C LEU A 136 13.94 -1.11 -13.17
N LEU A 137 12.68 -1.46 -13.43
CA LEU A 137 12.22 -1.69 -14.81
C LEU A 137 12.28 -0.39 -15.63
N ALA A 138 11.88 0.76 -15.07
CA ALA A 138 12.02 2.05 -15.75
C ALA A 138 13.50 2.33 -16.14
N ALA A 139 14.42 2.10 -15.20
CA ALA A 139 15.86 2.27 -15.45
C ALA A 139 16.40 1.27 -16.49
N MET A 140 15.89 0.04 -16.50
CA MET A 140 16.26 -0.97 -17.53
C MET A 140 15.80 -0.56 -18.93
N ILE A 141 14.60 0.02 -19.06
CA ILE A 141 14.10 0.54 -20.35
C ILE A 141 15.02 1.66 -20.87
N ASP A 142 15.30 2.66 -20.02
CA ASP A 142 16.15 3.78 -20.41
C ASP A 142 17.59 3.35 -20.72
N ASN A 143 18.16 2.44 -19.93
CA ASN A 143 19.47 1.88 -20.18
C ASN A 143 19.51 1.05 -21.48
N HIS A 144 18.46 0.29 -21.78
CA HIS A 144 18.36 -0.46 -23.03
C HIS A 144 18.42 0.48 -24.26
N ILE A 145 17.68 1.59 -24.20
CA ILE A 145 17.71 2.60 -25.27
C ILE A 145 19.11 3.21 -25.40
N PHE A 146 19.73 3.56 -24.30
CA PHE A 146 21.06 4.14 -24.26
C PHE A 146 22.14 3.19 -24.78
N GLN A 147 22.03 1.90 -24.53
CA GLN A 147 23.00 0.86 -24.95
C GLN A 147 22.76 0.31 -26.38
N GLY A 148 22.07 1.03 -27.22
CA GLY A 148 21.90 0.69 -28.63
C GLY A 148 20.53 0.23 -29.05
N ASN A 149 19.58 0.17 -28.12
CA ASN A 149 18.13 -0.03 -28.40
C ASN A 149 17.82 -1.21 -29.35
N ALA A 150 18.38 -2.38 -29.06
CA ALA A 150 18.23 -3.57 -29.91
C ALA A 150 16.74 -3.98 -30.14
N LEU A 151 15.84 -3.61 -29.21
CA LEU A 151 14.40 -3.84 -29.34
C LEU A 151 13.69 -2.74 -30.14
N ASN A 152 14.42 -1.71 -30.59
CA ASN A 152 13.87 -0.58 -31.35
C ASN A 152 12.67 0.11 -30.62
N ILE A 153 12.83 0.35 -29.33
CA ILE A 153 11.81 1.05 -28.51
C ILE A 153 11.75 2.52 -28.93
N ASP A 154 10.55 3.01 -29.27
CA ASP A 154 10.32 4.45 -29.50
C ASP A 154 10.20 5.19 -28.17
N PRO A 155 11.16 6.07 -27.80
CA PRO A 155 11.14 6.78 -26.53
C PRO A 155 9.90 7.64 -26.31
N ARG A 156 9.23 8.05 -27.40
CA ARG A 156 7.99 8.85 -27.35
C ARG A 156 6.74 8.04 -27.04
N LYS A 157 6.86 6.70 -27.04
CA LYS A 157 5.75 5.77 -26.79
C LYS A 157 5.90 5.03 -25.46
N ILE A 158 6.87 5.39 -24.64
CA ILE A 158 7.04 4.80 -23.33
C ILE A 158 5.95 5.34 -22.40
N THR A 159 5.09 4.45 -21.91
CA THR A 159 4.03 4.73 -20.95
C THR A 159 4.39 4.31 -19.53
N TRP A 160 5.44 3.50 -19.39
CA TRP A 160 5.95 3.09 -18.08
C TRP A 160 6.57 4.27 -17.35
N ARG A 161 6.00 4.64 -16.23
CA ARG A 161 6.49 5.72 -15.38
C ARG A 161 7.27 5.20 -14.19
N ARG A 162 8.14 6.03 -13.65
CA ARG A 162 8.72 5.84 -12.33
C ARG A 162 7.66 5.99 -11.25
N CYS A 163 7.97 5.61 -10.02
CA CYS A 163 7.08 5.88 -8.90
C CYS A 163 7.84 6.32 -7.66
N VAL A 164 7.14 7.03 -6.79
CA VAL A 164 7.59 7.42 -5.47
C VAL A 164 6.41 7.33 -4.51
N ASP A 165 6.63 6.81 -3.30
CA ASP A 165 5.55 6.68 -2.34
C ASP A 165 5.23 8.01 -1.65
N MET A 166 4.85 9.00 -2.45
CA MET A 166 4.56 10.36 -2.00
C MET A 166 3.63 11.06 -2.99
N ASN A 167 2.70 11.87 -2.48
CA ASN A 167 1.87 12.74 -3.30
C ASN A 167 2.63 14.02 -3.68
N ASP A 168 3.59 13.89 -4.60
CA ASP A 168 4.38 15.03 -5.07
C ASP A 168 3.95 15.48 -6.47
N ARG A 169 3.24 16.60 -6.53
CA ARG A 169 2.78 17.17 -7.80
C ARG A 169 3.89 17.74 -8.68
N GLN A 170 5.07 18.04 -8.10
CA GLN A 170 6.23 18.53 -8.85
C GLN A 170 6.83 17.44 -9.74
N LEU A 171 6.65 16.18 -9.35
CA LEU A 171 7.18 15.02 -10.06
C LEU A 171 6.20 14.38 -11.04
N ARG A 172 4.98 14.91 -11.21
CA ARG A 172 3.97 14.30 -12.09
C ARG A 172 4.35 14.31 -13.56
N ASN A 173 5.06 15.35 -14.00
CA ASN A 173 5.59 15.46 -15.35
C ASN A 173 6.98 16.06 -15.25
N VAL A 174 7.97 15.33 -15.70
CA VAL A 174 9.39 15.72 -15.67
C VAL A 174 10.02 15.42 -17.01
N VAL A 175 11.18 16.00 -17.27
CA VAL A 175 12.07 15.57 -18.34
C VAL A 175 13.26 14.89 -17.68
N ASP A 176 13.47 13.62 -17.93
CA ASP A 176 14.62 12.86 -17.46
C ASP A 176 15.75 12.78 -18.52
N GLY A 177 16.87 12.15 -18.17
CA GLY A 177 18.01 11.95 -19.07
C GLY A 177 18.80 13.20 -19.40
N LEU A 178 18.57 14.34 -18.73
CA LEU A 178 19.37 15.55 -18.92
C LEU A 178 20.80 15.39 -18.38
N GLY A 179 21.73 16.24 -18.86
CA GLY A 179 23.14 16.25 -18.40
C GLY A 179 24.16 15.77 -19.45
N GLY A 180 23.72 15.66 -20.71
CA GLY A 180 24.60 15.40 -21.85
C GLY A 180 24.75 13.92 -22.20
N ARG A 181 25.68 13.62 -23.12
CA ARG A 181 25.82 12.32 -23.79
C ARG A 181 26.00 11.10 -22.88
N THR A 182 26.42 11.29 -21.66
CA THR A 182 26.68 10.20 -20.70
C THR A 182 25.50 9.86 -19.81
N ASN A 183 24.43 10.66 -19.87
CA ASN A 183 23.30 10.56 -18.94
C ASN A 183 22.02 9.92 -19.52
N GLY A 184 22.08 9.47 -20.75
CA GLY A 184 20.93 8.84 -21.39
C GLY A 184 20.27 9.73 -22.46
N MET A 185 19.04 9.38 -22.83
CA MET A 185 18.26 10.09 -23.84
C MET A 185 17.16 10.90 -23.13
N PRO A 186 17.12 12.23 -23.30
CA PRO A 186 16.06 13.04 -22.72
C PRO A 186 14.68 12.63 -23.24
N ARG A 187 13.75 12.41 -22.34
CA ARG A 187 12.34 12.13 -22.66
C ARG A 187 11.41 12.64 -21.55
N GLU A 188 10.12 12.76 -21.88
CA GLU A 188 9.11 12.96 -20.86
C GLU A 188 8.94 11.70 -19.99
N ASP A 189 8.87 11.89 -18.69
CA ASP A 189 8.56 10.88 -17.69
C ASP A 189 7.70 11.50 -16.58
N GLY A 190 7.46 10.78 -15.53
CA GLY A 190 6.77 11.24 -14.32
C GLY A 190 6.88 10.21 -13.23
N TYR A 191 6.44 10.61 -12.05
CA TYR A 191 6.41 9.74 -10.89
C TYR A 191 4.96 9.55 -10.45
N ASP A 192 4.47 8.33 -10.63
CA ASP A 192 3.19 7.93 -10.04
C ASP A 192 3.38 7.61 -8.55
N ILE A 193 2.32 7.74 -7.77
CA ILE A 193 2.39 7.25 -6.39
C ILE A 193 2.50 5.72 -6.40
N THR A 194 3.31 5.14 -5.53
CA THR A 194 3.62 3.69 -5.56
C THR A 194 2.38 2.80 -5.60
N VAL A 195 1.32 3.17 -4.88
CA VAL A 195 0.04 2.42 -4.88
C VAL A 195 -0.67 2.40 -6.25
N ALA A 196 -0.35 3.34 -7.14
CA ALA A 196 -0.89 3.42 -8.50
C ALA A 196 0.11 2.95 -9.57
N SER A 197 1.24 2.38 -9.17
CA SER A 197 2.23 1.86 -10.12
C SER A 197 1.77 0.57 -10.81
N GLU A 198 2.33 0.30 -11.99
CA GLU A 198 2.05 -0.92 -12.74
C GLU A 198 2.46 -2.18 -11.96
N ILE A 199 3.57 -2.15 -11.22
CA ILE A 199 4.00 -3.28 -10.38
C ILE A 199 2.98 -3.56 -9.28
N MET A 200 2.38 -2.52 -8.69
CA MET A 200 1.30 -2.71 -7.71
C MET A 200 0.07 -3.36 -8.35
N ALA A 201 -0.28 -2.95 -9.56
CA ALA A 201 -1.38 -3.57 -10.30
C ALA A 201 -1.10 -5.06 -10.58
N VAL A 202 0.12 -5.40 -11.00
CA VAL A 202 0.55 -6.80 -11.20
C VAL A 202 0.45 -7.58 -9.89
N LEU A 203 0.97 -7.04 -8.78
CA LEU A 203 0.89 -7.70 -7.47
C LEU A 203 -0.55 -7.98 -7.04
N CYS A 204 -1.44 -7.00 -7.19
CA CYS A 204 -2.82 -7.12 -6.74
C CYS A 204 -3.71 -7.98 -7.64
N LEU A 205 -3.43 -8.03 -8.95
CA LEU A 205 -4.34 -8.62 -9.93
C LEU A 205 -3.83 -9.92 -10.55
N SER A 206 -2.52 -10.14 -10.62
CA SER A 206 -1.97 -11.28 -11.34
C SER A 206 -1.60 -12.48 -10.45
N LEU A 207 -1.43 -12.29 -9.16
CA LEU A 207 -1.10 -13.39 -8.23
C LEU A 207 -2.20 -14.44 -8.11
N ILE A 208 -3.42 -14.12 -8.51
CA ILE A 208 -4.56 -15.04 -8.50
C ILE A 208 -4.40 -16.11 -9.61
N HIS A 209 -3.63 -15.83 -10.65
CA HIS A 209 -3.49 -16.70 -11.83
C HIS A 209 -2.10 -17.35 -11.96
N ILE A 210 -1.21 -17.04 -11.02
CA ILE A 210 0.12 -17.65 -10.95
C ILE A 210 0.14 -18.77 -9.91
#